data_2f7f14bfb45d48a24333d6d270c2c32a
#
_entry.id   2f7f14bfb45d48a24333d6d270c2c32a
#
_cell.length_a   1.000
_cell.length_b   1.000
_cell.length_c   1.000
_cell.angle_alpha   90.00
_cell.angle_beta   90.00
_cell.angle_gamma   90.00
#
_symmetry.space_group_name_H-M   'P 1'
#
loop_
_entity.id
_entity.type
_entity.pdbx_description
1 polymer ?
#
loop_
_entity_poly.entity_id
_entity_poly.type
_entity_poly.pdbx_seq_one_letter_code
_entity_poly.pdbx_strand_id
1 'polypeptide(L)' 'GDIDRAFQDAAASVEIDVSVGRHSGVPLETRGAIGRYDAARDVLELHGAAKVPHRNRESLARMLGRSPAGIHLFE' A
#
# COMPACT_ATOMS: atom_id res chain seq x y z
N GLY A 1 -14.62 -1.15 14.94
CA GLY A 1 -13.50 -0.97 15.86
C GLY A 1 -13.40 0.46 16.34
N ASP A 2 -12.55 0.72 17.31
CA ASP A 2 -12.31 2.04 17.88
C ASP A 2 -11.04 2.62 17.23
N ILE A 3 -11.22 3.51 16.26
CA ILE A 3 -10.15 4.11 15.48
C ILE A 3 -9.30 5.05 16.34
N ASP A 4 -9.92 5.84 17.21
CA ASP A 4 -9.22 6.79 18.06
C ASP A 4 -8.27 6.06 19.01
N ARG A 5 -8.74 4.97 19.59
CA ARG A 5 -7.92 4.11 20.43
C ARG A 5 -6.78 3.45 19.65
N ALA A 6 -7.03 3.01 18.42
CA ALA A 6 -6.00 2.42 17.58
C ALA A 6 -4.87 3.41 17.28
N PHE A 7 -5.18 4.69 17.05
CA PHE A 7 -4.17 5.73 16.89
C PHE A 7 -3.41 6.02 18.19
N GLN A 8 -4.09 6.02 19.33
CA GLN A 8 -3.45 6.26 20.63
C GLN A 8 -2.47 5.13 21.01
N ASP A 9 -2.85 3.88 20.72
CA ASP A 9 -2.06 2.69 21.06
C ASP A 9 -1.00 2.34 19.99
N ALA A 10 -0.98 3.06 18.86
CA ALA A 10 -0.03 2.80 17.78
C ALA A 10 1.42 3.12 18.19
N ALA A 11 2.34 2.21 17.89
CA ALA A 11 3.78 2.43 18.12
C ALA A 11 4.35 3.57 17.27
N ALA A 12 3.76 3.83 16.12
CA ALA A 12 4.08 4.96 15.25
C ALA A 12 2.87 5.34 14.41
N SER A 13 2.70 6.62 14.14
CA SER A 13 1.69 7.16 13.22
C SER A 13 2.38 8.05 12.20
N VAL A 14 1.99 7.93 10.95
CA VAL A 14 2.50 8.75 9.86
C VAL A 14 1.33 9.46 9.20
N GLU A 15 1.41 10.78 9.11
CA GLU A 15 0.48 11.61 8.34
C GLU A 15 1.21 12.15 7.11
N ILE A 16 0.60 11.96 5.95
CA ILE A 16 1.16 12.41 4.68
C ILE A 16 0.09 13.20 3.93
N ASP A 17 0.42 14.43 3.56
CA ASP A 17 -0.37 15.23 2.62
C ASP A 17 0.20 15.04 1.21
N VAL A 18 -0.62 14.52 0.30
CA VAL A 18 -0.22 14.24 -1.09
C VAL A 18 -1.02 15.11 -2.03
N SER A 19 -0.32 15.95 -2.77
CA SER A 19 -0.92 16.79 -3.81
C SER A 19 -0.35 16.40 -5.17
N VAL A 20 -1.25 16.18 -6.12
CA VAL A 20 -0.89 15.87 -7.52
C VAL A 20 -1.43 16.96 -8.44
N GLY A 21 -0.54 17.55 -9.24
CA GLY A 21 -0.92 18.55 -10.23
C GLY A 21 -1.81 17.98 -11.34
N ARG A 22 -2.34 18.86 -12.15
CA ARG A 22 -3.23 18.50 -13.27
C ARG A 22 -2.52 17.60 -14.28
N HIS A 23 -3.15 16.47 -14.61
CA HIS A 23 -2.73 15.54 -15.65
C HIS A 23 -3.76 15.43 -16.77
N SER A 24 -3.36 14.87 -17.92
CA SER A 24 -4.21 14.68 -19.09
C SER A 24 -5.30 13.62 -18.91
N GLY A 25 -5.13 12.69 -17.97
CA GLY A 25 -6.12 11.66 -17.65
C GLY A 25 -6.99 12.08 -16.47
N VAL A 26 -8.31 11.95 -16.62
CA VAL A 26 -9.29 12.17 -15.54
C VAL A 26 -10.10 10.88 -15.38
N PRO A 27 -9.58 9.85 -14.72
CA PRO A 27 -10.32 8.61 -14.53
C PRO A 27 -11.52 8.84 -13.60
N LEU A 28 -12.67 8.27 -13.96
CA LEU A 28 -13.84 8.22 -13.08
C LEU A 28 -13.58 7.36 -11.85
N GLU A 29 -12.85 6.27 -12.02
CA GLU A 29 -12.37 5.43 -10.95
C GLU A 29 -11.12 6.06 -10.34
N THR A 30 -11.22 6.44 -9.08
CA THR A 30 -10.07 6.90 -8.29
C THR A 30 -9.29 5.70 -7.75
N ARG A 31 -7.98 5.86 -7.61
CA ARG A 31 -7.13 4.79 -7.09
C ARG A 31 -6.90 4.96 -5.61
N GLY A 32 -6.97 3.85 -4.91
CA GLY A 32 -6.62 3.76 -3.50
C GLY A 32 -5.96 2.41 -3.23
N ALA A 33 -5.25 2.33 -2.13
CA ALA A 33 -4.66 1.08 -1.70
C ALA A 33 -4.60 1.02 -0.17
N ILE A 34 -4.70 -0.20 0.37
CA ILE A 34 -4.48 -0.49 1.78
C ILE A 34 -3.28 -1.42 1.88
N GLY A 35 -2.27 -0.98 2.61
CA GLY A 35 -1.12 -1.80 2.96
C GLY A 35 -1.27 -2.43 4.34
N ARG A 36 -0.91 -3.69 4.44
CA ARG A 36 -0.85 -4.43 5.70
C ARG A 36 0.47 -5.18 5.81
N TYR A 37 1.06 -5.19 6.99
CA TYR A 37 2.21 -6.03 7.28
C TYR A 37 1.84 -7.17 8.23
N ASP A 38 2.10 -8.39 7.80
CA ASP A 38 1.97 -9.59 8.61
C ASP A 38 3.36 -9.94 9.16
N ALA A 39 3.59 -9.58 10.41
CA ALA A 39 4.89 -9.77 11.07
C ALA A 39 5.21 -11.27 11.31
N ALA A 40 4.19 -12.11 11.48
CA ALA A 40 4.40 -13.54 11.72
C ALA A 40 4.90 -14.28 10.48
N ARG A 41 4.50 -13.80 9.30
CA ARG A 41 4.88 -14.37 7.99
C ARG A 41 5.95 -13.55 7.26
N ASP A 42 6.29 -12.39 7.78
CA ASP A 42 7.13 -11.36 7.14
C ASP A 42 6.64 -11.01 5.73
N VAL A 43 5.34 -10.79 5.58
CA VAL A 43 4.68 -10.50 4.30
C VAL A 43 4.04 -9.13 4.32
N LEU A 44 4.29 -8.37 3.26
CA LEU A 44 3.55 -7.15 2.94
C LEU A 44 2.39 -7.51 2.03
N GLU A 45 1.18 -7.15 2.43
CA GLU A 45 -0.04 -7.28 1.66
C GLU A 45 -0.47 -5.90 1.17
N LEU A 46 -0.77 -5.79 -0.12
CA LEU A 46 -1.32 -4.58 -0.73
C LEU A 46 -2.65 -4.92 -1.40
N HIS A 47 -3.72 -4.31 -0.91
CA HIS A 47 -5.07 -4.44 -1.46
C HIS A 47 -5.41 -3.19 -2.25
N GLY A 48 -5.77 -3.33 -3.51
CA GLY A 48 -6.11 -2.24 -4.40
C GLY A 48 -5.88 -2.59 -5.86
N ALA A 49 -6.22 -1.67 -6.77
CA ALA A 49 -6.11 -1.91 -8.21
C ALA A 49 -4.66 -2.20 -8.63
N ALA A 50 -4.43 -3.40 -9.13
CA ALA A 50 -3.11 -3.90 -9.50
C ALA A 50 -3.06 -4.36 -10.96
N LYS A 51 -3.35 -3.47 -11.91
CA LYS A 51 -3.47 -3.74 -13.36
C LYS A 51 -2.39 -4.67 -13.93
N VAL A 52 -1.17 -4.62 -13.43
CA VAL A 52 -0.04 -5.47 -13.85
C VAL A 52 0.66 -6.05 -12.61
N PRO A 53 0.02 -7.00 -11.92
CA PRO A 53 0.41 -7.41 -10.57
C PRO A 53 1.86 -7.91 -10.48
N HIS A 54 2.32 -8.70 -11.43
CA HIS A 54 3.69 -9.23 -11.41
C HIS A 54 4.73 -8.11 -11.47
N ARG A 55 4.57 -7.15 -12.39
CA ARG A 55 5.48 -6.02 -12.52
C ARG A 55 5.42 -5.09 -11.31
N ASN A 56 4.22 -4.87 -10.79
CA ASN A 56 4.03 -4.03 -9.61
C ASN A 56 4.69 -4.65 -8.38
N ARG A 57 4.57 -5.98 -8.20
CA ARG A 57 5.24 -6.71 -7.13
C ARG A 57 6.75 -6.56 -7.17
N GLU A 58 7.36 -6.73 -8.34
CA GLU A 58 8.80 -6.57 -8.52
C GLU A 58 9.27 -5.13 -8.27
N SER A 59 8.47 -4.16 -8.72
CA SER A 59 8.76 -2.74 -8.50
C SER A 59 8.70 -2.39 -7.02
N LEU A 60 7.66 -2.82 -6.30
CA LEU A 60 7.53 -2.63 -4.86
C LEU A 60 8.67 -3.32 -4.10
N ALA A 61 9.03 -4.53 -4.49
CA ALA A 61 10.12 -5.26 -3.88
C ALA A 61 11.44 -4.47 -3.95
N ARG A 62 11.77 -3.92 -5.11
CA ARG A 62 12.95 -3.07 -5.28
C ARG A 62 12.88 -1.78 -4.45
N MET A 63 11.73 -1.10 -4.47
CA MET A 63 11.55 0.16 -3.74
C MET A 63 11.69 -0.03 -2.23
N LEU A 64 11.23 -1.16 -1.72
CA LEU A 64 11.21 -1.48 -0.29
C LEU A 64 12.43 -2.30 0.16
N GLY A 65 13.34 -2.66 -0.75
CA GLY A 65 14.51 -3.48 -0.45
C GLY A 65 14.15 -4.89 0.04
N ARG A 66 13.04 -5.47 -0.46
CA ARG A 66 12.52 -6.77 -0.03
C ARG A 66 12.52 -7.79 -1.17
N SER A 67 12.44 -9.07 -0.79
CA SER A 67 12.18 -10.13 -1.77
C SER A 67 10.75 -10.02 -2.33
N PRO A 68 10.54 -10.21 -3.64
CA PRO A 68 9.20 -10.27 -4.23
C PRO A 68 8.30 -11.35 -3.60
N ALA A 69 8.89 -12.42 -3.08
CA ALA A 69 8.15 -13.48 -2.38
C ALA A 69 7.46 -13.00 -1.09
N GLY A 70 7.99 -11.94 -0.47
CA GLY A 70 7.39 -11.30 0.71
C GLY A 70 6.38 -10.21 0.40
N ILE A 71 5.90 -10.10 -0.84
CA ILE A 71 4.90 -9.09 -1.25
C ILE A 71 3.74 -9.78 -1.95
N HIS A 72 2.54 -9.61 -1.38
CA HIS A 72 1.30 -10.12 -1.93
C HIS A 72 0.41 -8.95 -2.37
N LEU A 73 -0.06 -9.00 -3.62
CA LEU A 73 -0.98 -8.02 -4.18
C LEU A 73 -2.36 -8.66 -4.37
N PHE A 74 -3.36 -7.95 -3.91
CA PHE A 74 -4.78 -8.34 -4.03
C PHE A 74 -5.53 -7.23 -4.77
N GLU A 75 -6.27 -7.58 -5.78
CA GLU A 75 -7.16 -6.72 -6.56
C GLU A 75 -8.62 -6.97 -6.20
#